data_610fbdb6b794d124eb3e1f0eb952e7bc
#
_entry.id   610fbdb6b794d124eb3e1f0eb952e7bc
#
_cell.length_a   1.000
_cell.length_b   1.000
_cell.length_c   1.000
_cell.angle_alpha   90.00
_cell.angle_beta   90.00
_cell.angle_gamma   90.00
#
_symmetry.space_group_name_H-M   'P 1'
#
loop_
_entity.id
_entity.type
_entity.pdbx_description
1 polymer ?
#
loop_
_entity_poly.entity_id
_entity_poly.type
_entity_poly.pdbx_seq_one_letter_code
_entity_poly.pdbx_strand_id
1 'polypeptide(L)' 'MTEESELPASMGRVSRRELALQGLTRLDQFDGASEKHLLSIHGVGPKAIRILREHLEAAGKRLSP' A
#
# COMPACT_ATOMS: atom_id res chain seq x y z
N MET A 1 -9.86 -4.34 18.84
CA MET A 1 -9.51 -5.08 17.81
C MET A 1 -8.41 -4.56 16.97
N THR A 2 -7.54 -5.36 16.63
CA THR A 2 -6.37 -4.97 15.96
C THR A 2 -6.59 -5.02 14.51
N GLU A 3 -6.12 -4.05 13.81
CA GLU A 3 -6.10 -4.12 12.43
C GLU A 3 -4.88 -4.83 12.03
N GLU A 4 -5.01 -5.96 11.38
CA GLU A 4 -3.88 -6.70 10.94
C GLU A 4 -3.55 -6.33 9.55
N SER A 5 -2.39 -5.73 9.35
CA SER A 5 -1.96 -5.30 8.03
C SER A 5 -0.55 -5.79 7.82
N GLU A 6 -0.30 -6.41 6.66
CA GLU A 6 1.03 -6.84 6.30
C GLU A 6 1.86 -5.72 5.72
N LEU A 7 1.26 -4.54 5.58
CA LEU A 7 1.96 -3.42 4.97
C LEU A 7 3.06 -2.92 5.89
N PRO A 8 4.16 -2.42 5.32
CA PRO A 8 5.30 -1.96 6.14
C PRO A 8 4.92 -0.83 7.06
N ALA A 9 5.41 -0.89 8.29
CA ALA A 9 5.15 0.17 9.24
C ALA A 9 5.73 1.50 8.79
N SER A 10 6.78 1.45 7.96
CA SER A 10 7.41 2.67 7.47
C SER A 10 6.49 3.48 6.55
N MET A 11 5.42 2.88 6.06
CA MET A 11 4.44 3.61 5.26
C MET A 11 3.66 4.62 6.10
N GLY A 12 3.68 4.44 7.41
CA GLY A 12 2.95 5.34 8.30
C GLY A 12 1.60 4.78 8.68
N ARG A 13 1.13 5.23 9.84
CA ARG A 13 -0.13 4.73 10.36
C ARG A 13 -1.31 5.13 9.49
N VAL A 14 -1.31 6.38 9.04
CA VAL A 14 -2.46 6.91 8.30
C VAL A 14 -2.63 6.19 6.98
N SER A 15 -1.55 6.04 6.21
CA SER A 15 -1.67 5.39 4.92
C SER A 15 -2.11 3.94 5.06
N ARG A 16 -1.55 3.22 6.05
CA ARG A 16 -1.95 1.82 6.25
C ARG A 16 -3.41 1.72 6.67
N ARG A 17 -3.85 2.65 7.51
CA ARG A 17 -5.22 2.66 7.97
C ARG A 17 -6.18 2.92 6.82
N GLU A 18 -5.85 3.92 5.99
CA GLU A 18 -6.73 4.25 4.87
C GLU A 18 -6.79 3.12 3.86
N LEU A 19 -5.68 2.47 3.63
CA LEU A 19 -5.68 1.31 2.73
C LEU A 19 -6.47 0.16 3.31
N ALA A 20 -6.38 -0.05 4.63
CA ALA A 20 -7.15 -1.11 5.26
C ALA A 20 -8.65 -0.86 5.14
N LEU A 21 -9.07 0.40 5.19
CA LEU A 21 -10.47 0.74 5.00
C LEU A 21 -10.96 0.39 3.59
N GLN A 22 -10.03 0.31 2.63
CA GLN A 22 -10.34 -0.12 1.29
C GLN A 22 -10.19 -1.64 1.14
N GLY A 23 -9.93 -2.35 2.23
CA GLY A 23 -9.73 -3.78 2.16
C GLY A 23 -8.35 -4.20 1.73
N LEU A 24 -7.39 -3.27 1.70
CA LEU A 24 -6.05 -3.54 1.20
C LEU A 24 -5.08 -3.66 2.37
N THR A 25 -4.86 -4.89 2.82
CA THR A 25 -4.00 -5.15 3.98
C THR A 25 -2.85 -6.10 3.66
N ARG A 26 -2.81 -6.67 2.47
CA ARG A 26 -1.77 -7.62 2.11
C ARG A 26 -1.06 -7.19 0.85
N LEU A 27 0.22 -7.49 0.78
CA LEU A 27 1.02 -7.09 -0.37
C LEU A 27 0.53 -7.70 -1.68
N ASP A 28 0.08 -8.95 -1.65
CA ASP A 28 -0.34 -9.59 -2.88
C ASP A 28 -1.56 -8.93 -3.49
N GLN A 29 -2.31 -8.15 -2.71
CA GLN A 29 -3.47 -7.44 -3.24
C GLN A 29 -3.07 -6.27 -4.10
N PHE A 30 -1.82 -5.84 -4.01
CA PHE A 30 -1.35 -4.67 -4.75
C PHE A 30 -0.68 -5.03 -6.07
N ASP A 31 -0.45 -6.32 -6.34
CA ASP A 31 0.20 -6.71 -7.58
C ASP A 31 -0.70 -6.33 -8.75
N GLY A 32 -0.20 -5.45 -9.61
CA GLY A 32 -0.99 -4.95 -10.72
C GLY A 32 -1.91 -3.79 -10.39
N ALA A 33 -1.95 -3.36 -9.12
CA ALA A 33 -2.81 -2.26 -8.73
C ALA A 33 -2.32 -0.95 -9.33
N SER A 34 -3.26 -0.06 -9.65
CA SER A 34 -2.92 1.22 -10.26
C SER A 34 -2.32 2.15 -9.23
N GLU A 35 -1.09 2.57 -9.48
CA GLU A 35 -0.42 3.52 -8.60
C GLU A 35 -1.19 4.83 -8.55
N LYS A 36 -1.71 5.27 -9.69
CA LYS A 36 -2.47 6.49 -9.77
C LYS A 36 -3.72 6.42 -8.90
N HIS A 37 -4.40 5.28 -8.93
CA HIS A 37 -5.59 5.09 -8.13
C HIS A 37 -5.23 5.12 -6.64
N LEU A 38 -4.14 4.47 -6.26
CA LEU A 38 -3.73 4.45 -4.86
C LEU A 38 -3.39 5.85 -4.37
N LEU A 39 -2.76 6.66 -5.21
CA LEU A 39 -2.43 8.03 -4.83
C LEU A 39 -3.67 8.88 -4.65
N SER A 40 -4.80 8.49 -5.22
CA SER A 40 -6.04 9.23 -5.06
C SER A 40 -6.69 8.99 -3.70
N ILE A 41 -6.23 7.99 -2.96
CA ILE A 41 -6.79 7.68 -1.66
C ILE A 41 -6.26 8.67 -0.64
N HIS A 42 -7.18 9.29 0.11
CA HIS A 42 -6.80 10.24 1.14
C HIS A 42 -5.84 9.59 2.13
N GLY A 43 -4.77 10.27 2.45
CA GLY A 43 -3.81 9.75 3.40
C GLY A 43 -2.71 8.90 2.79
N VAL A 44 -2.81 8.58 1.50
CA VAL A 44 -1.79 7.78 0.80
C VAL A 44 -1.03 8.72 -0.12
N GLY A 45 0.20 9.02 0.25
CA GLY A 45 1.03 9.95 -0.51
C GLY A 45 2.15 9.28 -1.27
N PRO A 46 2.96 10.08 -1.98
CA PRO A 46 4.07 9.52 -2.78
C PRO A 46 5.07 8.72 -1.96
N LYS A 47 5.32 9.13 -0.72
CA LYS A 47 6.27 8.43 0.11
C LYS A 47 5.77 7.02 0.43
N ALA A 48 4.49 6.90 0.77
CA ALA A 48 3.91 5.60 1.08
C ALA A 48 3.94 4.71 -0.15
N ILE A 49 3.64 5.27 -1.32
CA ILE A 49 3.66 4.49 -2.55
C ILE A 49 5.08 4.02 -2.88
N ARG A 50 6.09 4.86 -2.65
CA ARG A 50 7.46 4.45 -2.91
C ARG A 50 7.86 3.28 -2.01
N ILE A 51 7.51 3.35 -0.73
CA ILE A 51 7.83 2.28 0.20
C ILE A 51 7.10 1.00 -0.20
N LEU A 52 5.84 1.12 -0.57
CA LEU A 52 5.07 -0.02 -1.01
C LEU A 52 5.68 -0.66 -2.25
N ARG A 53 6.09 0.18 -3.20
CA ARG A 53 6.69 -0.31 -4.43
C ARG A 53 7.98 -1.10 -4.14
N GLU A 54 8.80 -0.58 -3.23
CA GLU A 54 10.04 -1.27 -2.89
C GLU A 54 9.77 -2.65 -2.31
N HIS A 55 8.77 -2.75 -1.46
CA HIS A 55 8.44 -4.04 -0.87
C HIS A 55 7.83 -4.99 -1.89
N LEU A 56 7.04 -4.46 -2.81
CA LEU A 56 6.46 -5.28 -3.85
C LEU A 56 7.54 -5.82 -4.78
N GLU A 57 8.50 -4.98 -5.15
CA GLU A 57 9.58 -5.40 -6.04
C GLU A 57 10.43 -6.47 -5.38
N ALA A 58 10.65 -6.36 -4.07
CA ALA A 58 11.40 -7.37 -3.36
C ALA A 58 10.67 -8.71 -3.36
N ALA A 59 9.36 -8.69 -3.51
CA ALA A 59 8.55 -9.90 -3.55
C ALA A 59 8.22 -10.34 -4.97
N GLY A 60 8.83 -9.70 -5.97
CA GLY A 60 8.59 -10.05 -7.36
C GLY A 60 7.28 -9.52 -7.93
N LYS A 61 6.72 -8.51 -7.30
CA LYS A 61 5.47 -7.92 -7.71
C LYS A 61 5.68 -6.48 -8.12
N ARG A 62 4.69 -5.88 -8.77
CA ARG A 62 4.83 -4.47 -9.15
C ARG A 62 3.47 -3.83 -9.32
N LEU A 63 3.45 -2.50 -9.11
CA LEU A 63 2.26 -1.72 -9.36
C LEU A 63 2.14 -1.40 -10.84
N SER A 64 0.92 -1.11 -11.24
CA SER A 64 0.65 -0.63 -12.58
C SER A 64 0.69 0.90 -12.54
N PRO A 65 1.12 1.56 -13.62
CA PRO A 65 1.17 3.03 -13.63
C PRO A 65 -0.21 3.66 -13.52
#